data_fb6971b0c8f91d652f3aed3816d9d615
#
_entry.id   fb6971b0c8f91d652f3aed3816d9d615
#
_cell.length_a   1.000
_cell.length_b   1.000
_cell.length_c   1.000
_cell.angle_alpha   90.00
_cell.angle_beta   90.00
_cell.angle_gamma   90.00
#
_symmetry.space_group_name_H-M   'P 1'
#
loop_
_entity.id
_entity.type
_entity.pdbx_description
1 polymer ?
#
loop_
_entity_poly.entity_id
_entity_poly.type
_entity_poly.pdbx_seq_one_letter_code
_entity_poly.pdbx_strand_id
1 'polypeptide(L)'
;MKIAILGAAGRMGHILVDLAAKKGMDVVAKVDIAPGYDTTWGADTEGVVDFSYHTAVPANIEKAAAEGIPYVIGTTGLAPEEQSRVDACAARIPVVQSGNYSLGVNLMLELVNKAAKALGRGYDIEVVEMHHRHKKDAPSGTALMLAKSAAAGR
;
A
#
# COMPACT_ATOMS: atom_id res chain seq x y z
N MET A 1 14.21 0.18 15.45
CA MET A 1 14.15 0.33 13.98
C MET A 1 13.76 1.76 13.67
N LYS A 2 14.56 2.43 12.85
CA LYS A 2 14.36 3.81 12.42
C LYS A 2 13.62 3.83 11.09
N ILE A 3 12.46 4.47 11.05
CA ILE A 3 11.60 4.49 9.86
C ILE A 3 11.30 5.90 9.38
N ALA A 4 11.16 6.05 8.07
CA ALA A 4 10.57 7.22 7.45
C ALA A 4 9.11 6.93 7.08
N ILE A 5 8.22 7.88 7.31
CA ILE A 5 6.80 7.79 6.93
C ILE A 5 6.52 8.88 5.90
N LEU A 6 6.11 8.46 4.70
CA LEU A 6 5.75 9.31 3.57
C LEU A 6 4.23 9.46 3.49
N GLY A 7 3.78 10.67 3.17
CA GLY A 7 2.37 11.03 3.32
C GLY A 7 1.98 11.28 4.78
N ALA A 8 2.93 11.77 5.58
CA ALA A 8 2.82 11.88 7.03
C ALA A 8 1.73 12.88 7.48
N ALA A 9 1.40 13.88 6.67
CA ALA A 9 0.31 14.82 6.92
C ALA A 9 -1.08 14.23 6.61
N GLY A 10 -1.14 13.08 5.93
CA GLY A 10 -2.38 12.40 5.60
C GLY A 10 -3.02 11.66 6.79
N ARG A 11 -4.28 11.24 6.61
CA ARG A 11 -5.01 10.48 7.64
C ARG A 11 -4.27 9.21 8.09
N MET A 12 -3.74 8.44 7.13
CA MET A 12 -2.94 7.25 7.45
C MET A 12 -1.60 7.62 8.06
N GLY A 13 -0.95 8.68 7.57
CA GLY A 13 0.32 9.16 8.08
C GLY A 13 0.27 9.45 9.60
N HIS A 14 -0.72 10.18 10.06
CA HIS A 14 -0.91 10.43 11.50
C HIS A 14 -1.06 9.14 12.32
N ILE A 15 -1.90 8.21 11.84
CA ILE A 15 -2.10 6.92 12.51
C ILE A 15 -0.81 6.11 12.57
N LEU A 16 -0.03 6.11 11.48
CA LEU A 16 1.23 5.37 11.39
C LEU A 16 2.30 5.96 12.32
N VAL A 17 2.39 7.28 12.43
CA VAL A 17 3.30 7.96 13.38
C VAL A 17 2.96 7.56 14.82
N ASP A 18 1.68 7.63 15.20
CA ASP A 18 1.23 7.25 16.54
C ASP A 18 1.46 5.75 16.82
N LEU A 19 1.21 4.90 15.83
CA LEU A 19 1.39 3.46 15.97
C LEU A 19 2.87 3.08 16.07
N ALA A 20 3.73 3.71 15.29
CA ALA A 20 5.18 3.50 15.33
C ALA A 20 5.73 3.77 16.73
N ALA A 21 5.34 4.90 17.34
CA ALA A 21 5.72 5.23 18.70
C ALA A 21 5.26 4.16 19.71
N LYS A 22 4.00 3.69 19.61
CA LYS A 22 3.45 2.63 20.48
C LYS A 22 4.17 1.28 20.31
N LYS A 23 4.77 1.05 19.15
CA LYS A 23 5.52 -0.18 18.81
C LYS A 23 7.02 -0.08 19.05
N GLY A 24 7.49 1.03 19.62
CA GLY A 24 8.91 1.26 19.91
C GLY A 24 9.76 1.44 18.65
N MET A 25 9.17 1.94 17.56
CA MET A 25 9.89 2.34 16.36
C MET A 25 10.17 3.85 16.39
N ASP A 26 11.36 4.25 15.97
CA ASP A 26 11.75 5.65 15.86
C ASP A 26 11.32 6.20 14.49
N VAL A 27 10.43 7.16 14.47
CA VAL A 27 10.09 7.89 13.25
C VAL A 27 11.11 9.00 13.04
N VAL A 28 12.13 8.75 12.22
CA VAL A 28 13.24 9.66 11.96
C VAL A 28 12.96 10.68 10.87
N ALA A 29 11.94 10.45 10.04
CA ALA A 29 11.45 11.42 9.07
C ALA A 29 9.94 11.30 8.88
N LYS A 30 9.25 12.44 8.88
CA LYS A 30 7.82 12.58 8.56
C LYS A 30 7.71 13.36 7.26
N VAL A 31 7.72 12.65 6.13
CA VAL A 31 7.84 13.26 4.80
C VAL A 31 6.48 13.60 4.23
N ASP A 32 6.29 14.85 3.83
CA ASP A 32 5.09 15.33 3.15
C ASP A 32 5.39 16.63 2.39
N ILE A 33 4.51 17.00 1.44
CA ILE A 33 4.55 18.31 0.77
C ILE A 33 3.95 19.44 1.61
N ALA A 34 3.24 19.09 2.69
CA ALA A 34 2.63 20.06 3.59
C ALA A 34 3.70 20.84 4.38
N PRO A 35 3.48 22.13 4.70
CA PRO A 35 4.40 22.90 5.51
C PRO A 35 4.64 22.29 6.90
N GLY A 36 5.90 22.29 7.35
CA GLY A 36 6.28 21.75 8.67
C GLY A 36 6.63 20.26 8.69
N TYR A 37 6.63 19.63 7.52
CA TYR A 37 7.10 18.24 7.34
C TYR A 37 8.45 18.19 6.63
N ASP A 38 9.11 17.02 6.74
CA ASP A 38 10.36 16.79 6.02
C ASP A 38 10.08 16.64 4.52
N THR A 39 11.04 17.03 3.68
CA THR A 39 10.95 16.84 2.22
C THR A 39 11.54 15.51 1.76
N THR A 40 12.33 14.85 2.59
CA THR A 40 12.98 13.57 2.33
C THR A 40 13.43 12.94 3.65
N TRP A 41 14.00 11.74 3.61
CA TRP A 41 14.60 11.07 4.76
C TRP A 41 16.12 11.09 4.70
N GLY A 42 16.78 10.92 5.87
CA GLY A 42 18.22 10.88 6.04
C GLY A 42 18.81 9.46 5.95
N ALA A 43 20.15 9.41 5.99
CA ALA A 43 20.94 8.18 5.84
C ALA A 43 20.81 7.17 7.01
N ASP A 44 20.20 7.56 8.12
CA ASP A 44 19.97 6.69 9.27
C ASP A 44 18.62 5.95 9.21
N THR A 45 17.90 6.06 8.10
CA THR A 45 16.62 5.39 7.86
C THR A 45 16.85 3.91 7.54
N GLU A 46 16.17 3.03 8.28
CA GLU A 46 16.26 1.57 8.15
C GLU A 46 15.06 0.96 7.40
N GLY A 47 14.01 1.74 7.19
CA GLY A 47 12.82 1.32 6.44
C GLY A 47 11.93 2.50 6.09
N VAL A 48 11.22 2.40 4.97
CA VAL A 48 10.29 3.44 4.48
C VAL A 48 8.87 2.88 4.42
N VAL A 49 7.91 3.67 4.91
CA VAL A 49 6.47 3.35 4.84
C VAL A 49 5.76 4.47 4.08
N ASP A 50 5.23 4.15 2.89
CA ASP A 50 4.68 5.12 1.95
C ASP A 50 3.15 5.01 1.84
N PHE A 51 2.45 6.03 2.33
CA PHE A 51 1.03 6.29 2.14
C PHE A 51 0.81 7.69 1.54
N SER A 52 1.62 8.04 0.55
CA SER A 52 1.62 9.34 -0.12
C SER A 52 0.66 9.37 -1.33
N TYR A 53 1.11 9.88 -2.44
CA TYR A 53 0.36 9.93 -3.70
C TYR A 53 1.10 9.14 -4.78
N HIS A 54 0.37 8.47 -5.68
CA HIS A 54 0.95 7.51 -6.63
C HIS A 54 2.09 8.08 -7.46
N THR A 55 2.01 9.36 -7.89
CA THR A 55 3.07 9.98 -8.70
C THR A 55 4.40 10.18 -7.96
N ALA A 56 4.38 10.18 -6.62
CA ALA A 56 5.59 10.32 -5.80
C ALA A 56 6.30 8.97 -5.57
N VAL A 57 5.56 7.85 -5.60
CA VAL A 57 6.07 6.51 -5.29
C VAL A 57 7.30 6.13 -6.11
N PRO A 58 7.34 6.34 -7.46
CA PRO A 58 8.50 5.93 -8.26
C PRO A 58 9.82 6.58 -7.82
N ALA A 59 9.81 7.89 -7.60
CA ALA A 59 11.02 8.61 -7.17
C ALA A 59 11.46 8.18 -5.76
N ASN A 60 10.50 7.98 -4.87
CA ASN A 60 10.75 7.55 -3.50
C ASN A 60 11.35 6.14 -3.44
N ILE A 61 10.75 5.18 -4.14
CA ILE A 61 11.26 3.80 -4.11
C ILE A 61 12.62 3.67 -4.81
N GLU A 62 12.88 4.45 -5.86
CA GLU A 62 14.19 4.48 -6.51
C GLU A 62 15.28 4.99 -5.58
N LYS A 63 14.99 6.03 -4.80
CA LYS A 63 15.89 6.50 -3.73
C LYS A 63 16.13 5.38 -2.70
N ALA A 64 15.07 4.75 -2.19
CA ALA A 64 15.21 3.65 -1.24
C ALA A 64 16.03 2.48 -1.82
N ALA A 65 15.80 2.12 -3.10
CA ALA A 65 16.55 1.07 -3.77
C ALA A 65 18.03 1.42 -3.99
N ALA A 66 18.36 2.70 -4.21
CA ALA A 66 19.74 3.16 -4.30
C ALA A 66 20.46 3.10 -2.94
N GLU A 67 19.72 3.27 -1.86
CA GLU A 67 20.22 3.24 -0.47
C GLU A 67 20.13 1.84 0.17
N GLY A 68 19.52 0.84 -0.53
CA GLY A 68 19.35 -0.51 -0.01
C GLY A 68 18.29 -0.64 1.09
N ILE A 69 17.35 0.30 1.18
CA ILE A 69 16.38 0.40 2.26
C ILE A 69 15.08 -0.35 1.90
N PRO A 70 14.56 -1.26 2.77
CA PRO A 70 13.26 -1.91 2.61
C PRO A 70 12.11 -0.91 2.51
N TYR A 71 11.10 -1.24 1.67
CA TYR A 71 10.03 -0.31 1.35
C TYR A 71 8.63 -0.94 1.47
N VAL A 72 7.72 -0.25 2.14
CA VAL A 72 6.32 -0.65 2.28
C VAL A 72 5.43 0.36 1.55
N ILE A 73 4.60 -0.11 0.62
CA ILE A 73 3.72 0.72 -0.21
C ILE A 73 2.26 0.46 0.16
N GLY A 74 1.61 1.46 0.76
CA GLY A 74 0.16 1.53 0.96
C GLY A 74 -0.54 2.51 0.03
N THR A 75 0.24 3.22 -0.79
CA THR A 75 -0.27 4.11 -1.84
C THR A 75 -0.93 3.29 -2.94
N THR A 76 -2.13 3.67 -3.35
CA THR A 76 -2.93 3.01 -4.39
C THR A 76 -3.03 3.85 -5.65
N GLY A 77 -3.48 3.24 -6.76
CA GLY A 77 -3.73 3.95 -8.01
C GLY A 77 -2.49 4.22 -8.85
N LEU A 78 -1.42 3.43 -8.69
CA LEU A 78 -0.25 3.51 -9.55
C LEU A 78 -0.63 3.22 -11.01
N ALA A 79 -0.15 4.06 -11.92
CA ALA A 79 -0.22 3.80 -13.35
C ALA A 79 0.71 2.62 -13.73
N PRO A 80 0.49 1.96 -14.89
CA PRO A 80 1.34 0.83 -15.31
C PRO A 80 2.83 1.17 -15.36
N GLU A 81 3.19 2.36 -15.80
CA GLU A 81 4.56 2.84 -15.87
C GLU A 81 5.17 3.05 -14.46
N GLU A 82 4.37 3.56 -13.53
CA GLU A 82 4.78 3.72 -12.13
C GLU A 82 4.99 2.35 -11.47
N GLN A 83 4.08 1.40 -11.72
CA GLN A 83 4.20 0.02 -11.22
C GLN A 83 5.45 -0.67 -11.78
N SER A 84 5.77 -0.50 -13.06
CA SER A 84 6.97 -1.08 -13.67
C SER A 84 8.25 -0.61 -12.97
N ARG A 85 8.30 0.64 -12.52
CA ARG A 85 9.45 1.17 -11.76
C ARG A 85 9.51 0.56 -10.36
N VAL A 86 8.36 0.35 -9.71
CA VAL A 86 8.28 -0.37 -8.42
C VAL A 86 8.81 -1.79 -8.56
N ASP A 87 8.36 -2.52 -9.60
CA ASP A 87 8.76 -3.91 -9.85
C ASP A 87 10.28 -4.02 -10.10
N ALA A 88 10.86 -3.07 -10.84
CA ALA A 88 12.29 -3.00 -11.06
C ALA A 88 13.09 -2.76 -9.75
N CYS A 89 12.56 -1.96 -8.84
CA CYS A 89 13.17 -1.73 -7.53
C CYS A 89 13.00 -2.94 -6.60
N ALA A 90 11.87 -3.65 -6.67
CA ALA A 90 11.60 -4.85 -5.88
C ALA A 90 12.57 -6.02 -6.18
N ALA A 91 13.25 -5.99 -7.33
CA ALA A 91 14.34 -6.91 -7.64
C ALA A 91 15.64 -6.62 -6.84
N ARG A 92 15.74 -5.45 -6.21
CA ARG A 92 16.95 -4.95 -5.55
C ARG A 92 16.82 -4.81 -4.04
N ILE A 93 15.60 -4.52 -3.55
CA ILE A 93 15.29 -4.32 -2.13
C ILE A 93 14.02 -5.09 -1.75
N PRO A 94 13.83 -5.46 -0.48
CA PRO A 94 12.56 -5.99 0.00
C PRO A 94 11.44 -4.95 -0.15
N VAL A 95 10.37 -5.33 -0.85
CA VAL A 95 9.18 -4.47 -1.04
C VAL A 95 7.92 -5.22 -0.60
N VAL A 96 7.09 -4.57 0.21
CA VAL A 96 5.74 -5.03 0.54
C VAL A 96 4.74 -4.03 -0.03
N GLN A 97 3.92 -4.46 -0.98
CA GLN A 97 2.90 -3.62 -1.61
C GLN A 97 1.51 -4.22 -1.42
N SER A 98 0.58 -3.42 -0.92
CA SER A 98 -0.83 -3.82 -0.82
C SER A 98 -1.75 -2.62 -0.91
N GLY A 99 -2.86 -2.78 -1.61
CA GLY A 99 -3.95 -1.78 -1.61
C GLY A 99 -4.77 -1.79 -0.32
N ASN A 100 -4.59 -2.81 0.53
CA ASN A 100 -5.27 -2.91 1.83
C ASN A 100 -4.47 -3.80 2.79
N TYR A 101 -4.12 -3.24 3.95
CA TYR A 101 -3.38 -3.92 5.02
C TYR A 101 -4.27 -4.48 6.14
N SER A 102 -5.61 -4.43 5.98
CA SER A 102 -6.52 -5.05 6.93
C SER A 102 -6.38 -6.58 6.89
N LEU A 103 -6.11 -7.18 8.05
CA LEU A 103 -6.04 -8.64 8.20
C LEU A 103 -7.35 -9.31 7.74
N GLY A 104 -8.51 -8.73 8.11
CA GLY A 104 -9.82 -9.25 7.72
C GLY A 104 -10.05 -9.22 6.21
N VAL A 105 -9.66 -8.13 5.53
CA VAL A 105 -9.76 -8.02 4.07
C VAL A 105 -8.85 -9.04 3.39
N ASN A 106 -7.60 -9.18 3.83
CA ASN A 106 -6.67 -10.14 3.23
C ASN A 106 -7.13 -11.59 3.44
N LEU A 107 -7.66 -11.92 4.62
CA LEU A 107 -8.28 -13.23 4.86
C LEU A 107 -9.47 -13.46 3.93
N MET A 108 -10.33 -12.46 3.73
CA MET A 108 -11.49 -12.54 2.85
C MET A 108 -11.08 -12.77 1.39
N LEU A 109 -10.00 -12.12 0.91
CA LEU A 109 -9.45 -12.37 -0.43
C LEU A 109 -9.07 -13.84 -0.62
N GLU A 110 -8.39 -14.43 0.37
CA GLU A 110 -7.99 -15.84 0.32
C GLU A 110 -9.19 -16.78 0.33
N LEU A 111 -10.18 -16.52 1.20
CA LEU A 111 -11.41 -17.31 1.27
C LEU A 111 -12.21 -17.27 -0.03
N VAL A 112 -12.35 -16.09 -0.64
CA VAL A 112 -13.03 -15.91 -1.93
C VAL A 112 -12.32 -16.66 -3.05
N ASN A 113 -10.99 -16.61 -3.10
CA ASN A 113 -10.21 -17.39 -4.07
C ASN A 113 -10.45 -18.90 -3.92
N LYS A 114 -10.36 -19.42 -2.70
CA LYS A 114 -10.60 -20.85 -2.39
C LYS A 114 -12.04 -21.27 -2.74
N ALA A 115 -13.03 -20.44 -2.42
CA ALA A 115 -14.42 -20.70 -2.75
C ALA A 115 -14.64 -20.73 -4.28
N ALA A 116 -14.12 -19.74 -5.01
CA ALA A 116 -14.22 -19.71 -6.46
C ALA A 116 -13.56 -20.92 -7.12
N LYS A 117 -12.42 -21.36 -6.62
CA LYS A 117 -11.73 -22.57 -7.09
C LYS A 117 -12.55 -23.83 -6.85
N ALA A 118 -13.15 -23.97 -5.68
CA ALA A 118 -13.92 -25.16 -5.31
C ALA A 118 -15.24 -25.26 -6.09
N LEU A 119 -15.92 -24.14 -6.33
CA LEU A 119 -17.19 -24.07 -7.05
C LEU A 119 -17.02 -24.16 -8.58
N GLY A 120 -15.88 -23.70 -9.10
CA GLY A 120 -15.55 -23.77 -10.51
C GLY A 120 -16.47 -22.90 -11.38
N ARG A 121 -16.55 -23.25 -12.67
CA ARG A 121 -17.30 -22.48 -13.68
C ARG A 121 -18.81 -22.71 -13.68
N GLY A 122 -19.31 -23.59 -12.85
CA GLY A 122 -20.76 -23.87 -12.75
C GLY A 122 -21.52 -22.81 -11.93
N TYR A 123 -20.85 -21.84 -11.35
CA TYR A 123 -21.44 -20.78 -10.55
C TYR A 123 -21.05 -19.41 -11.09
N ASP A 124 -22.01 -18.48 -11.10
CA ASP A 124 -21.72 -17.08 -11.40
C ASP A 124 -21.18 -16.35 -10.17
N ILE A 125 -20.36 -15.34 -10.42
CA ILE A 125 -19.78 -14.53 -9.36
C ILE A 125 -20.16 -13.07 -9.61
N GLU A 126 -20.83 -12.48 -8.63
CA GLU A 126 -21.17 -11.07 -8.64
C GLU A 126 -20.59 -10.39 -7.40
N VAL A 127 -20.13 -9.15 -7.56
CA VAL A 127 -19.62 -8.32 -6.45
C VAL A 127 -20.51 -7.09 -6.35
N VAL A 128 -21.21 -6.96 -5.22
CA VAL A 128 -22.04 -5.80 -4.92
C VAL A 128 -21.39 -5.05 -3.76
N GLU A 129 -21.22 -3.74 -3.89
CA GLU A 129 -20.67 -2.89 -2.84
C GLU A 129 -21.57 -1.69 -2.56
N MET A 130 -21.59 -1.26 -1.31
CA MET A 130 -22.31 -0.07 -0.88
C MET A 130 -21.40 0.77 0.03
N HIS A 131 -21.40 2.08 -0.20
CA HIS A 131 -20.56 3.02 0.54
C HIS A 131 -21.36 4.30 0.89
N HIS A 132 -20.81 5.04 1.82
CA HIS A 132 -21.32 6.36 2.18
C HIS A 132 -21.20 7.33 0.98
N ARG A 133 -22.03 8.38 0.97
CA ARG A 133 -22.14 9.39 -0.13
C ARG A 133 -20.83 10.15 -0.43
N HIS A 134 -19.84 10.13 0.45
CA HIS A 134 -18.57 10.85 0.28
C HIS A 134 -17.47 10.02 -0.42
N LYS A 135 -17.76 8.76 -0.76
CA LYS A 135 -16.80 7.93 -1.50
C LYS A 135 -16.70 8.44 -2.95
N LYS A 136 -15.47 8.68 -3.40
CA LYS A 136 -15.19 9.26 -4.72
C LYS A 136 -14.91 8.21 -5.79
N ASP A 137 -14.27 7.10 -5.42
CA ASP A 137 -13.92 6.00 -6.32
C ASP A 137 -15.02 4.93 -6.32
N ALA A 138 -15.41 4.50 -7.50
CA ALA A 138 -16.29 3.34 -7.74
C ALA A 138 -15.86 2.66 -9.06
N PRO A 139 -15.69 1.32 -9.07
CA PRO A 139 -15.68 0.42 -7.93
C PRO A 139 -14.55 0.70 -6.94
N SER A 140 -14.75 0.33 -5.66
CA SER A 140 -13.71 0.51 -4.64
C SER A 140 -12.50 -0.39 -4.90
N GLY A 141 -11.33 0.04 -4.44
CA GLY A 141 -10.13 -0.77 -4.53
C GLY A 141 -10.29 -2.16 -3.90
N THR A 142 -11.00 -2.26 -2.78
CA THR A 142 -11.29 -3.53 -2.10
C THR A 142 -12.23 -4.42 -2.94
N ALA A 143 -13.27 -3.86 -3.55
CA ALA A 143 -14.15 -4.61 -4.44
C ALA A 143 -13.40 -5.16 -5.65
N LEU A 144 -12.53 -4.35 -6.26
CA LEU A 144 -11.66 -4.79 -7.35
C LEU A 144 -10.68 -5.90 -6.92
N MET A 145 -10.13 -5.81 -5.71
CA MET A 145 -9.27 -6.87 -5.17
C MET A 145 -10.04 -8.18 -4.98
N LEU A 146 -11.26 -8.12 -4.45
CA LEU A 146 -12.14 -9.29 -4.28
C LEU A 146 -12.50 -9.93 -5.64
N ALA A 147 -12.88 -9.12 -6.62
CA ALA A 147 -13.19 -9.58 -7.96
C ALA A 147 -11.98 -10.26 -8.64
N LYS A 148 -10.79 -9.65 -8.53
CA LYS A 148 -9.53 -10.23 -9.03
C LYS A 148 -9.18 -11.54 -8.32
N SER A 149 -9.36 -11.60 -6.99
CA SER A 149 -9.11 -12.81 -6.20
C SER A 149 -10.04 -13.95 -6.58
N ALA A 150 -11.33 -13.65 -6.79
CA ALA A 150 -12.31 -14.61 -7.29
C ALA A 150 -11.95 -15.12 -8.70
N ALA A 151 -11.59 -14.21 -9.60
CA ALA A 151 -11.19 -14.56 -10.96
C ALA A 151 -9.93 -15.45 -11.00
N ALA A 152 -8.94 -15.17 -10.13
CA ALA A 152 -7.72 -15.97 -10.02
C ALA A 152 -7.96 -17.39 -9.44
N GLY A 153 -9.08 -17.60 -8.75
CA GLY A 153 -9.49 -18.90 -8.25
C GLY A 153 -10.14 -19.81 -9.31
N ARG A 154 -10.52 -19.24 -10.46
CA ARG A 154 -11.23 -19.95 -11.56
C ARG A 154 -10.25 -20.41 -12.63
#